data_fd7e6dff03a56e6cb60786fc9e031040
#
_entry.id   fd7e6dff03a56e6cb60786fc9e031040
#
_cell.length_a   1.000
_cell.length_b   1.000
_cell.length_c   1.000
_cell.angle_alpha   90.00
_cell.angle_beta   90.00
_cell.angle_gamma   90.00
#
_symmetry.space_group_name_H-M   'P 1'
#
loop_
_entity.id
_entity.type
_entity.pdbx_description
1 polymer ?
#
loop_
_entity_poly.entity_id
_entity_poly.type
_entity_poly.pdbx_seq_one_letter_code
_entity_poly.pdbx_strand_id
1 'polypeptide(L)'
;MNKVIASLILVLMTAPLGAQVPADVPKLVVGITIDQLRTDYLQMMRHVFGDKGFKRLMDEGLLYDQVTFDFPNIDRSSATASIYTGTYPAYNGIVANTLYNVGEDRVESILYDPAKMGNYTNETVSPKNLLTSTICDELKIATEGVSRVFSVAPTFEQAILSGGHAANAVFWIDNDNGKWASSTHYKDIPAYIDQYNIESGLDRRIDTIVWQPLRSATDYTGLSYLSSDYMFKHIFDKGKHKKYDYFKTSGLVNEEVNRVVEAFLTKGELGKQMYPDMLNIGYSAANYQGKSI
;
A
#
# COMPACT_ATOMS: atom_id res chain seq x y z
N MET A 1 -25.82 12.46 57.36
CA MET A 1 -26.51 12.37 56.03
C MET A 1 -25.76 13.07 54.90
N ASN A 2 -25.23 14.25 55.07
CA ASN A 2 -24.56 15.02 53.98
C ASN A 2 -23.22 14.45 53.48
N LYS A 3 -22.46 13.72 54.32
CA LYS A 3 -21.18 13.15 53.90
C LYS A 3 -21.34 11.89 53.03
N VAL A 4 -22.40 11.11 53.26
CA VAL A 4 -22.71 9.88 52.46
C VAL A 4 -23.23 10.28 51.07
N ILE A 5 -24.03 11.35 51.01
CA ILE A 5 -24.54 11.88 49.72
C ILE A 5 -23.39 12.45 48.88
N ALA A 6 -22.43 13.19 49.49
CA ALA A 6 -21.26 13.72 48.82
C ALA A 6 -20.34 12.60 48.27
N SER A 7 -20.16 11.49 49.03
CA SER A 7 -19.39 10.32 48.58
C SER A 7 -20.08 9.59 47.39
N LEU A 8 -21.43 9.52 47.43
CA LEU A 8 -22.18 8.88 46.34
C LEU A 8 -22.11 9.70 45.02
N ILE A 9 -22.13 11.00 45.11
CA ILE A 9 -21.98 11.92 43.94
C ILE A 9 -20.57 11.83 43.39
N LEU A 10 -19.54 11.70 44.22
CA LEU A 10 -18.15 11.57 43.75
C LEU A 10 -17.91 10.23 43.02
N VAL A 11 -18.53 9.13 43.45
CA VAL A 11 -18.45 7.83 42.79
C VAL A 11 -19.18 7.82 41.42
N LEU A 12 -20.28 8.57 41.30
CA LEU A 12 -21.00 8.71 40.02
C LEU A 12 -20.24 9.54 39.00
N MET A 13 -19.35 10.46 39.43
CA MET A 13 -18.51 11.25 38.52
C MET A 13 -17.28 10.50 37.99
N THR A 14 -16.93 9.36 38.56
CA THR A 14 -15.79 8.54 38.11
C THR A 14 -16.18 7.41 37.17
N ALA A 15 -17.46 7.30 36.77
CA ALA A 15 -17.84 6.37 35.73
C ALA A 15 -17.09 6.77 34.45
N PRO A 16 -16.26 5.88 33.85
CA PRO A 16 -15.62 6.22 32.59
C PRO A 16 -16.71 6.46 31.57
N LEU A 17 -16.80 7.72 31.08
CA LEU A 17 -17.54 8.03 29.87
C LEU A 17 -16.80 7.34 28.72
N GLY A 18 -17.03 6.05 28.55
CA GLY A 18 -16.58 5.33 27.38
C GLY A 18 -17.21 6.03 26.20
N ALA A 19 -16.39 6.64 25.34
CA ALA A 19 -16.84 7.18 24.07
C ALA A 19 -17.53 6.03 23.32
N GLN A 20 -18.85 6.09 23.20
CA GLN A 20 -19.61 5.11 22.41
C GLN A 20 -19.26 5.38 20.95
N VAL A 21 -18.62 4.41 20.30
CA VAL A 21 -18.43 4.44 18.85
C VAL A 21 -19.83 4.40 18.22
N PRO A 22 -20.18 5.34 17.35
CA PRO A 22 -21.48 5.33 16.68
C PRO A 22 -21.72 3.99 15.98
N ALA A 23 -22.95 3.51 15.99
CA ALA A 23 -23.32 2.20 15.42
C ALA A 23 -23.03 2.07 13.91
N ASP A 24 -22.90 3.19 13.22
CA ASP A 24 -22.70 3.25 11.75
C ASP A 24 -21.23 3.42 11.33
N VAL A 25 -20.27 3.29 12.25
CA VAL A 25 -18.84 3.38 11.88
C VAL A 25 -18.40 2.07 11.22
N PRO A 26 -17.72 2.13 10.05
CA PRO A 26 -17.26 0.93 9.36
C PRO A 26 -16.25 0.16 10.24
N LYS A 27 -16.33 -1.15 10.23
CA LYS A 27 -15.40 -2.02 10.98
C LYS A 27 -14.00 -2.07 10.33
N LEU A 28 -13.96 -1.92 9.02
CA LEU A 28 -12.74 -1.96 8.23
C LEU A 28 -12.83 -0.90 7.12
N VAL A 29 -11.80 -0.08 7.01
CA VAL A 29 -11.58 0.82 5.87
C VAL A 29 -10.47 0.23 5.02
N VAL A 30 -10.71 0.12 3.72
CA VAL A 30 -9.71 -0.37 2.76
C VAL A 30 -9.33 0.78 1.83
N GLY A 31 -8.07 1.22 1.92
CA GLY A 31 -7.47 2.17 0.99
C GLY A 31 -6.82 1.40 -0.16
N ILE A 32 -7.20 1.69 -1.40
CA ILE A 32 -6.58 1.08 -2.59
C ILE A 32 -5.95 2.18 -3.43
N THR A 33 -4.65 2.08 -3.66
CA THR A 33 -3.90 2.94 -4.58
C THR A 33 -3.28 2.12 -5.69
N ILE A 34 -3.39 2.58 -6.93
CA ILE A 34 -2.83 1.88 -8.09
C ILE A 34 -1.86 2.83 -8.78
N ASP A 35 -0.57 2.59 -8.56
CA ASP A 35 0.50 3.39 -9.14
C ASP A 35 0.50 3.26 -10.67
N GLN A 36 0.63 4.39 -11.36
CA GLN A 36 0.69 4.52 -12.83
C GLN A 36 -0.59 4.07 -13.58
N LEU A 37 -1.73 3.91 -12.90
CA LEU A 37 -2.99 3.63 -13.59
C LEU A 37 -3.50 4.90 -14.29
N ARG A 38 -3.61 4.86 -15.60
CA ARG A 38 -4.18 5.94 -16.39
C ARG A 38 -5.70 5.89 -16.35
N THR A 39 -6.32 7.06 -16.17
CA THR A 39 -7.80 7.17 -16.08
C THR A 39 -8.49 6.70 -17.37
N ASP A 40 -7.91 7.00 -18.54
CA ASP A 40 -8.46 6.57 -19.83
C ASP A 40 -8.49 5.04 -19.99
N TYR A 41 -7.60 4.30 -19.35
CA TYR A 41 -7.63 2.82 -19.36
C TYR A 41 -8.91 2.28 -18.71
N LEU A 42 -9.42 2.91 -17.67
CA LEU A 42 -10.65 2.49 -17.03
C LEU A 42 -11.86 2.58 -17.98
N GLN A 43 -11.92 3.63 -18.78
CA GLN A 43 -12.99 3.81 -19.76
C GLN A 43 -12.82 2.87 -20.96
N MET A 44 -11.63 2.80 -21.52
CA MET A 44 -11.34 2.00 -22.72
C MET A 44 -11.49 0.51 -22.48
N MET A 45 -11.06 0.04 -21.28
CA MET A 45 -11.10 -1.37 -20.92
C MET A 45 -12.40 -1.79 -20.22
N ARG A 46 -13.37 -0.88 -20.05
CA ARG A 46 -14.63 -1.18 -19.35
C ARG A 46 -15.33 -2.41 -19.89
N HIS A 47 -15.31 -2.62 -21.21
CA HIS A 47 -15.98 -3.75 -21.89
C HIS A 47 -15.36 -5.11 -21.57
N VAL A 48 -14.07 -5.15 -21.13
CA VAL A 48 -13.35 -6.37 -20.74
C VAL A 48 -13.33 -6.61 -19.23
N PHE A 49 -13.77 -5.63 -18.42
CA PHE A 49 -13.87 -5.80 -16.98
C PHE A 49 -15.02 -6.77 -16.63
N GLY A 50 -14.78 -7.60 -15.61
CA GLY A 50 -15.85 -8.38 -14.98
C GLY A 50 -16.83 -7.46 -14.22
N ASP A 51 -17.97 -8.00 -13.82
CA ASP A 51 -19.03 -7.24 -13.13
C ASP A 51 -18.64 -6.79 -11.70
N LYS A 52 -17.56 -7.34 -11.16
CA LYS A 52 -16.96 -6.95 -9.88
C LYS A 52 -15.75 -6.01 -10.10
N GLY A 53 -15.14 -5.54 -9.02
CA GLY A 53 -13.95 -4.69 -9.10
C GLY A 53 -14.24 -3.32 -9.69
N PHE A 54 -13.49 -2.87 -10.68
CA PHE A 54 -13.61 -1.52 -11.25
C PHE A 54 -15.01 -1.18 -11.73
N LYS A 55 -15.69 -2.10 -12.43
CA LYS A 55 -17.04 -1.86 -12.94
C LYS A 55 -18.00 -1.60 -11.79
N ARG A 56 -17.98 -2.43 -10.77
CA ARG A 56 -18.79 -2.25 -9.57
C ARG A 56 -18.49 -0.94 -8.85
N LEU A 57 -17.20 -0.60 -8.67
CA LEU A 57 -16.80 0.65 -8.01
C LEU A 57 -17.26 1.88 -8.79
N MET A 58 -17.22 1.85 -10.13
CA MET A 58 -17.70 2.94 -10.97
C MET A 58 -19.23 3.04 -10.99
N ASP A 59 -19.95 1.92 -10.89
CA ASP A 59 -21.41 1.89 -11.00
C ASP A 59 -22.12 2.13 -9.66
N GLU A 60 -21.55 1.68 -8.55
CA GLU A 60 -22.16 1.73 -7.22
C GLU A 60 -21.48 2.76 -6.30
N GLY A 61 -20.27 3.23 -6.64
CA GLY A 61 -19.48 4.16 -5.85
C GLY A 61 -19.65 5.62 -6.23
N LEU A 62 -19.00 6.49 -5.48
CA LEU A 62 -18.82 7.90 -5.82
C LEU A 62 -17.54 8.08 -6.63
N LEU A 63 -17.65 8.50 -7.87
CA LEU A 63 -16.53 8.70 -8.78
C LEU A 63 -16.17 10.18 -8.88
N TYR A 64 -14.89 10.50 -8.61
CA TYR A 64 -14.27 11.78 -8.93
C TYR A 64 -13.43 11.60 -10.19
N ASP A 65 -13.85 12.15 -11.30
CA ASP A 65 -13.24 11.97 -12.62
C ASP A 65 -12.16 13.01 -12.97
N GLN A 66 -12.08 14.08 -12.17
CA GLN A 66 -11.12 15.17 -12.36
C GLN A 66 -10.39 15.46 -11.05
N VAL A 67 -9.37 14.67 -10.77
CA VAL A 67 -8.45 14.90 -9.66
C VAL A 67 -7.08 15.27 -10.20
N THR A 68 -6.52 16.38 -9.75
CA THR A 68 -5.20 16.87 -10.15
C THR A 68 -4.29 17.02 -8.96
N PHE A 69 -3.01 16.75 -9.17
CA PHE A 69 -1.95 17.12 -8.25
C PHE A 69 -1.39 18.48 -8.67
N ASP A 70 -1.50 19.47 -7.80
CA ASP A 70 -1.07 20.84 -8.10
C ASP A 70 0.37 21.10 -7.59
N PHE A 71 1.30 20.23 -7.99
CA PHE A 71 2.73 20.37 -7.72
C PHE A 71 3.57 19.77 -8.85
N PRO A 72 4.81 20.25 -9.07
CA PRO A 72 5.54 20.03 -10.32
C PRO A 72 6.14 18.63 -10.48
N ASN A 73 6.51 17.95 -9.39
CA ASN A 73 7.15 16.64 -9.44
C ASN A 73 6.20 15.57 -8.87
N ILE A 74 5.50 14.89 -9.77
CA ILE A 74 4.56 13.83 -9.44
C ILE A 74 5.24 12.49 -9.69
N ASP A 75 5.70 11.86 -8.62
CA ASP A 75 6.22 10.50 -8.64
C ASP A 75 5.50 9.63 -7.59
N ARG A 76 5.91 8.37 -7.46
CA ARG A 76 5.26 7.44 -6.52
C ARG A 76 5.26 7.97 -5.09
N SER A 77 6.39 8.48 -4.60
CA SER A 77 6.51 8.95 -3.22
C SER A 77 5.70 10.21 -2.98
N SER A 78 5.89 11.22 -3.81
CA SER A 78 5.21 12.52 -3.64
C SER A 78 3.68 12.39 -3.79
N ALA A 79 3.21 11.60 -4.74
CA ALA A 79 1.79 11.34 -4.93
C ALA A 79 1.19 10.54 -3.77
N THR A 80 1.83 9.43 -3.36
CA THR A 80 1.33 8.62 -2.24
C THR A 80 1.28 9.42 -0.95
N ALA A 81 2.35 10.15 -0.61
CA ALA A 81 2.37 11.00 0.57
C ALA A 81 1.24 12.04 0.54
N SER A 82 1.04 12.71 -0.62
CA SER A 82 0.00 13.72 -0.74
C SER A 82 -1.42 13.15 -0.59
N ILE A 83 -1.69 11.96 -1.13
CA ILE A 83 -2.98 11.27 -0.96
C ILE A 83 -3.25 10.96 0.52
N TYR A 84 -2.28 10.39 1.21
CA TYR A 84 -2.49 9.89 2.57
C TYR A 84 -2.35 10.95 3.66
N THR A 85 -1.67 12.08 3.37
CA THR A 85 -1.57 13.22 4.30
C THR A 85 -2.57 14.34 4.00
N GLY A 86 -3.16 14.36 2.81
CA GLY A 86 -4.01 15.45 2.35
C GLY A 86 -3.27 16.78 2.18
N THR A 87 -1.93 16.76 2.07
CA THR A 87 -1.08 17.97 1.96
C THR A 87 -0.10 17.87 0.79
N TYR A 88 0.40 19.02 0.35
CA TYR A 88 1.41 19.10 -0.69
C TYR A 88 2.82 18.71 -0.20
N PRO A 89 3.71 18.27 -1.09
CA PRO A 89 5.10 17.93 -0.76
C PRO A 89 5.86 19.00 0.02
N ALA A 90 5.57 20.28 -0.20
CA ALA A 90 6.16 21.39 0.55
C ALA A 90 5.84 21.35 2.06
N TYR A 91 4.74 20.72 2.45
CA TYR A 91 4.33 20.57 3.85
C TYR A 91 4.62 19.17 4.40
N ASN A 92 4.40 18.13 3.60
CA ASN A 92 4.62 16.77 4.07
C ASN A 92 6.08 16.30 3.95
N GLY A 93 6.96 17.07 3.28
CA GLY A 93 8.38 16.79 3.16
C GLY A 93 8.78 15.79 2.08
N ILE A 94 7.82 15.09 1.46
CA ILE A 94 8.10 14.04 0.46
C ILE A 94 8.00 14.64 -0.95
N VAL A 95 9.10 15.16 -1.45
CA VAL A 95 9.15 15.91 -2.72
C VAL A 95 9.51 15.05 -3.93
N ALA A 96 10.12 13.88 -3.72
CA ALA A 96 10.53 12.95 -4.77
C ALA A 96 10.83 11.56 -4.19
N ASN A 97 10.99 10.55 -5.07
CA ASN A 97 11.44 9.20 -4.64
C ASN A 97 12.85 9.23 -4.08
N THR A 98 13.71 10.07 -4.65
CA THR A 98 15.13 10.17 -4.27
C THR A 98 15.57 11.62 -4.18
N LEU A 99 16.53 11.88 -3.30
CA LEU A 99 17.20 13.16 -3.17
C LEU A 99 18.70 13.00 -3.28
N TYR A 100 19.38 14.04 -3.73
CA TYR A 100 20.84 14.11 -3.68
C TYR A 100 21.29 14.62 -2.32
N ASN A 101 21.98 13.77 -1.58
CA ASN A 101 22.58 14.12 -0.29
C ASN A 101 23.94 14.75 -0.55
N VAL A 102 24.01 16.07 -0.39
CA VAL A 102 25.27 16.84 -0.61
C VAL A 102 26.36 16.43 0.37
N GLY A 103 26.02 16.07 1.61
CA GLY A 103 27.00 15.69 2.64
C GLY A 103 27.67 14.35 2.36
N GLU A 104 26.95 13.42 1.76
CA GLU A 104 27.40 12.06 1.45
C GLU A 104 27.77 11.88 -0.03
N ASP A 105 27.61 12.92 -0.84
CA ASP A 105 27.86 12.94 -2.30
C ASP A 105 27.21 11.77 -3.04
N ARG A 106 25.92 11.50 -2.71
CA ARG A 106 25.17 10.39 -3.32
C ARG A 106 23.68 10.67 -3.44
N VAL A 107 23.04 9.98 -4.38
CA VAL A 107 21.59 9.91 -4.46
C VAL A 107 21.10 8.84 -3.50
N GLU A 108 20.11 9.19 -2.67
CA GLU A 108 19.49 8.27 -1.72
C GLU A 108 17.97 8.37 -1.74
N SER A 109 17.30 7.33 -1.27
CA SER A 109 15.85 7.35 -1.12
C SER A 109 15.42 8.45 -0.16
N ILE A 110 14.29 9.12 -0.46
CA ILE A 110 13.65 10.06 0.48
C ILE A 110 13.28 9.38 1.81
N LEU A 111 13.11 8.06 1.81
CA LEU A 111 12.77 7.27 2.98
C LEU A 111 14.00 6.62 3.66
N TYR A 112 15.21 6.92 3.17
CA TYR A 112 16.44 6.39 3.78
C TYR A 112 16.56 6.77 5.26
N ASP A 113 16.76 5.76 6.11
CA ASP A 113 16.94 5.92 7.55
C ASP A 113 17.98 4.94 8.09
N PRO A 114 19.25 5.37 8.25
CA PRO A 114 20.33 4.49 8.72
C PRO A 114 20.14 4.01 10.18
N ALA A 115 19.21 4.60 10.93
CA ALA A 115 18.90 4.15 12.29
C ALA A 115 17.96 2.93 12.33
N LYS A 116 17.45 2.51 11.17
CA LYS A 116 16.55 1.36 11.04
C LYS A 116 17.21 0.24 10.25
N MET A 117 16.81 -0.98 10.52
CA MET A 117 17.22 -2.16 9.78
C MET A 117 16.03 -2.74 9.02
N GLY A 118 16.32 -3.42 7.92
CA GLY A 118 15.32 -4.18 7.19
C GLY A 118 15.06 -5.56 7.80
N ASN A 119 13.83 -6.02 7.70
CA ASN A 119 13.43 -7.41 7.92
C ASN A 119 13.22 -8.07 6.55
N TYR A 120 13.96 -9.09 6.21
CA TYR A 120 14.01 -9.72 4.88
C TYR A 120 14.49 -8.81 3.74
N THR A 121 15.18 -7.72 4.04
CA THR A 121 15.74 -6.78 3.08
C THR A 121 17.00 -6.12 3.64
N ASN A 122 17.85 -5.60 2.76
CA ASN A 122 18.97 -4.73 3.12
C ASN A 122 18.57 -3.24 3.13
N GLU A 123 17.33 -2.91 2.74
CA GLU A 123 16.84 -1.54 2.74
C GLU A 123 16.69 -1.01 4.16
N THR A 124 17.27 0.18 4.40
CA THR A 124 17.22 0.90 5.68
C THR A 124 16.28 2.09 5.51
N VAL A 125 14.99 1.86 5.70
CA VAL A 125 13.94 2.83 5.39
C VAL A 125 12.94 3.02 6.51
N SER A 126 12.40 4.23 6.62
CA SER A 126 11.33 4.59 7.55
C SER A 126 10.58 5.85 7.06
N PRO A 127 9.43 6.20 7.66
CA PRO A 127 8.73 7.44 7.35
C PRO A 127 9.34 8.69 8.00
N LYS A 128 10.57 8.69 8.48
CA LYS A 128 11.15 9.79 9.28
C LYS A 128 11.11 11.15 8.59
N ASN A 129 11.19 11.17 7.25
CA ASN A 129 11.15 12.42 6.48
C ASN A 129 9.73 12.85 6.10
N LEU A 130 8.72 12.07 6.45
CA LEU A 130 7.32 12.46 6.35
C LEU A 130 7.00 13.38 7.53
N LEU A 131 6.80 14.69 7.26
CA LEU A 131 6.69 15.73 8.29
C LEU A 131 5.29 15.92 8.84
N THR A 132 4.30 15.28 8.24
CA THR A 132 2.89 15.38 8.63
C THR A 132 2.32 13.99 8.91
N SER A 133 1.29 13.93 9.75
CA SER A 133 0.53 12.70 9.97
C SER A 133 -0.23 12.27 8.71
N THR A 134 -0.40 10.97 8.56
CA THR A 134 -1.30 10.39 7.57
C THR A 134 -2.68 10.18 8.17
N ILE A 135 -3.68 9.91 7.32
CA ILE A 135 -5.01 9.49 7.78
C ILE A 135 -4.93 8.25 8.70
N CYS A 136 -3.92 7.41 8.49
CA CYS A 136 -3.65 6.23 9.32
C CYS A 136 -3.17 6.61 10.72
N ASP A 137 -2.28 7.60 10.79
CA ASP A 137 -1.77 8.13 12.05
C ASP A 137 -2.90 8.80 12.83
N GLU A 138 -3.74 9.60 12.16
CA GLU A 138 -4.92 10.24 12.75
C GLU A 138 -5.93 9.20 13.26
N LEU A 139 -6.16 8.11 12.53
CA LEU A 139 -7.00 7.01 13.01
C LEU A 139 -6.43 6.38 14.30
N LYS A 140 -5.11 6.21 14.37
CA LYS A 140 -4.44 5.71 15.58
C LYS A 140 -4.59 6.67 16.75
N ILE A 141 -4.46 7.99 16.51
CA ILE A 141 -4.67 9.01 17.53
C ILE A 141 -6.12 9.00 18.00
N ALA A 142 -7.08 9.04 17.09
CA ALA A 142 -8.52 9.09 17.40
C ALA A 142 -9.02 7.85 18.17
N THR A 143 -8.33 6.72 18.05
CA THR A 143 -8.69 5.47 18.70
C THR A 143 -7.72 5.07 19.82
N GLU A 144 -6.90 6.02 20.29
CA GLU A 144 -5.92 5.79 21.37
C GLU A 144 -5.00 4.58 21.08
N GLY A 145 -4.67 4.35 19.81
CA GLY A 145 -3.82 3.24 19.36
C GLY A 145 -4.52 1.88 19.22
N VAL A 146 -5.82 1.78 19.48
CA VAL A 146 -6.58 0.51 19.42
C VAL A 146 -6.75 0.03 17.99
N SER A 147 -7.06 0.91 17.04
CA SER A 147 -7.20 0.57 15.62
C SER A 147 -5.95 -0.12 15.08
N ARG A 148 -6.14 -1.13 14.24
CA ARG A 148 -5.03 -1.79 13.54
C ARG A 148 -4.89 -1.17 12.15
N VAL A 149 -3.66 -0.84 11.79
CA VAL A 149 -3.31 -0.29 10.48
C VAL A 149 -2.26 -1.19 9.84
N PHE A 150 -2.57 -1.70 8.66
CA PHE A 150 -1.66 -2.47 7.84
C PHE A 150 -1.53 -1.85 6.45
N SER A 151 -0.34 -1.95 5.87
CA SER A 151 -0.09 -1.51 4.50
C SER A 151 0.72 -2.55 3.75
N VAL A 152 0.31 -2.84 2.52
CA VAL A 152 0.92 -3.83 1.63
C VAL A 152 1.02 -3.24 0.23
N ALA A 153 2.22 -3.22 -0.34
CA ALA A 153 2.43 -2.74 -1.71
C ALA A 153 3.63 -3.43 -2.37
N PRO A 154 3.78 -3.34 -3.70
CA PRO A 154 4.96 -3.87 -4.38
C PRO A 154 6.28 -3.21 -3.97
N THR A 155 6.24 -1.93 -3.57
CA THR A 155 7.44 -1.14 -3.25
C THR A 155 7.35 -0.49 -1.88
N PHE A 156 8.51 -0.24 -1.27
CA PHE A 156 8.57 0.32 0.08
C PHE A 156 8.03 1.75 0.14
N GLU A 157 8.22 2.55 -0.91
CA GLU A 157 7.71 3.94 -0.94
C GLU A 157 6.19 3.96 -0.80
N GLN A 158 5.50 3.17 -1.61
CA GLN A 158 4.04 3.09 -1.57
C GLN A 158 3.56 2.49 -0.24
N ALA A 159 4.20 1.42 0.24
CA ALA A 159 3.82 0.76 1.47
C ALA A 159 4.00 1.65 2.71
N ILE A 160 5.17 2.27 2.86
CA ILE A 160 5.51 3.12 4.01
C ILE A 160 4.66 4.39 4.03
N LEU A 161 4.54 5.08 2.89
CA LEU A 161 3.83 6.36 2.83
C LEU A 161 2.31 6.21 2.95
N SER A 162 1.74 5.06 2.60
CA SER A 162 0.34 4.77 2.86
C SER A 162 0.08 4.27 4.29
N GLY A 163 1.06 3.62 4.92
CA GLY A 163 0.97 3.17 6.30
C GLY A 163 1.17 4.28 7.34
N GLY A 164 2.02 5.26 7.01
CA GLY A 164 2.38 6.34 7.92
C GLY A 164 3.35 5.92 9.03
N HIS A 165 3.40 6.71 10.11
CA HIS A 165 4.33 6.53 11.22
C HIS A 165 3.90 5.43 12.20
N ALA A 166 2.61 5.32 12.44
CA ALA A 166 2.03 4.53 13.54
C ALA A 166 1.38 3.21 13.08
N ALA A 167 1.59 2.79 11.83
CA ALA A 167 1.08 1.51 11.34
C ALA A 167 1.57 0.33 12.20
N ASN A 168 0.74 -0.69 12.36
CA ASN A 168 1.11 -1.91 13.06
C ASN A 168 2.12 -2.73 12.26
N ALA A 169 1.98 -2.77 10.93
CA ALA A 169 2.93 -3.40 10.05
C ALA A 169 2.79 -2.87 8.61
N VAL A 170 3.91 -2.83 7.91
CA VAL A 170 4.02 -2.37 6.53
C VAL A 170 4.88 -3.35 5.76
N PHE A 171 4.43 -3.77 4.56
CA PHE A 171 5.13 -4.79 3.78
C PHE A 171 5.28 -4.41 2.32
N TRP A 172 6.42 -4.78 1.76
CA TRP A 172 6.74 -4.66 0.34
C TRP A 172 7.53 -5.87 -0.15
N ILE A 173 7.66 -6.02 -1.47
CA ILE A 173 8.46 -7.08 -2.06
C ILE A 173 9.90 -6.58 -2.19
N ASP A 174 10.85 -7.28 -1.58
CA ASP A 174 12.28 -6.98 -1.70
C ASP A 174 12.80 -7.25 -3.12
N ASN A 175 13.66 -6.36 -3.61
CA ASN A 175 14.19 -6.43 -4.97
C ASN A 175 15.25 -7.51 -5.18
N ASP A 176 15.95 -7.88 -4.11
CA ASP A 176 17.07 -8.82 -4.19
C ASP A 176 16.63 -10.27 -4.04
N ASN A 177 15.69 -10.52 -3.12
CA ASN A 177 15.30 -11.87 -2.73
C ASN A 177 13.82 -12.20 -2.99
N GLY A 178 12.96 -11.23 -3.33
CA GLY A 178 11.55 -11.42 -3.64
C GLY A 178 10.67 -11.78 -2.44
N LYS A 179 11.15 -11.65 -1.23
CA LYS A 179 10.37 -11.89 -0.02
C LYS A 179 9.59 -10.64 0.37
N TRP A 180 8.53 -10.85 1.12
CA TRP A 180 7.83 -9.77 1.79
C TRP A 180 8.67 -9.24 2.93
N ALA A 181 9.09 -8.01 2.77
CA ALA A 181 10.03 -7.29 3.63
C ALA A 181 9.31 -6.22 4.44
N SER A 182 9.95 -5.80 5.51
CA SER A 182 9.52 -4.69 6.37
C SER A 182 10.74 -3.95 6.94
N SER A 183 10.49 -2.93 7.76
CA SER A 183 11.50 -2.17 8.49
C SER A 183 11.30 -2.34 10.00
N THR A 184 12.39 -2.30 10.76
CA THR A 184 12.36 -2.27 12.24
C THR A 184 11.75 -0.97 12.80
N HIS A 185 11.33 -0.05 11.96
CA HIS A 185 10.47 1.08 12.37
C HIS A 185 9.11 0.59 12.84
N TYR A 186 8.56 -0.43 12.18
CA TYR A 186 7.30 -1.08 12.53
C TYR A 186 7.53 -2.26 13.46
N LYS A 187 6.45 -2.87 13.94
CA LYS A 187 6.55 -4.11 14.73
C LYS A 187 7.11 -5.26 13.90
N ASP A 188 7.50 -6.32 14.57
CA ASP A 188 7.98 -7.54 13.92
C ASP A 188 6.96 -8.10 12.91
N ILE A 189 7.50 -8.84 11.94
CA ILE A 189 6.70 -9.51 10.93
C ILE A 189 5.76 -10.54 11.60
N PRO A 190 4.44 -10.49 11.37
CA PRO A 190 3.53 -11.49 11.88
C PRO A 190 3.90 -12.90 11.42
N ALA A 191 3.74 -13.88 12.31
CA ALA A 191 4.15 -15.26 12.04
C ALA A 191 3.53 -15.85 10.75
N TYR A 192 2.33 -15.45 10.37
CA TYR A 192 1.70 -15.93 9.13
C TYR A 192 2.33 -15.35 7.85
N ILE A 193 2.96 -14.16 7.92
CA ILE A 193 3.73 -13.59 6.80
C ILE A 193 5.11 -14.23 6.75
N ASP A 194 5.73 -14.45 7.91
CA ASP A 194 6.98 -15.16 8.02
C ASP A 194 6.85 -16.59 7.46
N GLN A 195 5.80 -17.30 7.84
CA GLN A 195 5.47 -18.60 7.28
C GLN A 195 5.26 -18.55 5.76
N TYR A 196 4.55 -17.51 5.25
CA TYR A 196 4.37 -17.34 3.83
C TYR A 196 5.70 -17.17 3.10
N ASN A 197 6.62 -16.35 3.61
CA ASN A 197 7.96 -16.17 3.06
C ASN A 197 8.75 -17.49 3.02
N ILE A 198 8.59 -18.32 4.04
CA ILE A 198 9.31 -19.61 4.14
C ILE A 198 8.72 -20.66 3.21
N GLU A 199 7.40 -20.78 3.13
CA GLU A 199 6.73 -21.92 2.48
C GLU A 199 6.29 -21.61 1.05
N SER A 200 5.82 -20.39 0.78
CA SER A 200 5.12 -20.02 -0.45
C SER A 200 5.63 -18.71 -1.07
N GLY A 201 6.76 -18.20 -0.62
CA GLY A 201 7.33 -16.95 -1.09
C GLY A 201 7.56 -16.89 -2.60
N LEU A 202 7.57 -15.68 -3.15
CA LEU A 202 7.79 -15.45 -4.57
C LEU A 202 9.12 -16.02 -5.04
N ASP A 203 10.17 -15.99 -4.20
CA ASP A 203 11.51 -16.52 -4.46
C ASP A 203 11.51 -18.01 -4.86
N ARG A 204 10.55 -18.78 -4.34
CA ARG A 204 10.44 -20.23 -4.61
C ARG A 204 9.78 -20.58 -5.95
N ARG A 205 9.02 -19.67 -6.52
CA ARG A 205 8.17 -19.94 -7.68
C ARG A 205 8.37 -19.00 -8.86
N ILE A 206 9.09 -17.89 -8.69
CA ILE A 206 9.29 -16.89 -9.74
C ILE A 206 9.86 -17.47 -11.03
N ASP A 207 10.74 -18.45 -10.93
CA ASP A 207 11.39 -19.09 -12.09
C ASP A 207 10.41 -19.94 -12.94
N THR A 208 9.25 -20.26 -12.40
CA THR A 208 8.20 -21.03 -13.10
C THR A 208 7.06 -20.16 -13.60
N ILE A 209 7.06 -18.88 -13.20
CA ILE A 209 6.00 -17.94 -13.57
C ILE A 209 6.17 -17.51 -15.02
N VAL A 210 5.09 -17.59 -15.76
CA VAL A 210 4.99 -17.08 -17.13
C VAL A 210 3.92 -16.00 -17.18
N TRP A 211 4.29 -14.82 -17.64
CA TRP A 211 3.35 -13.74 -17.88
C TRP A 211 3.03 -13.65 -19.38
N GLN A 212 1.77 -13.76 -19.68
CA GLN A 212 1.21 -13.67 -21.03
C GLN A 212 -0.17 -12.99 -20.99
N PRO A 213 -0.71 -12.52 -22.12
CA PRO A 213 -2.04 -11.93 -22.14
C PRO A 213 -3.11 -12.87 -21.56
N LEU A 214 -4.02 -12.33 -20.77
CA LEU A 214 -5.12 -13.10 -20.15
C LEU A 214 -6.21 -13.46 -21.16
N ARG A 215 -6.34 -12.72 -22.26
CA ARG A 215 -7.40 -12.85 -23.25
C ARG A 215 -6.79 -13.01 -24.64
N SER A 216 -7.63 -13.36 -25.60
CA SER A 216 -7.25 -13.44 -27.01
C SER A 216 -6.87 -12.06 -27.58
N ALA A 217 -6.05 -12.04 -28.63
CA ALA A 217 -5.68 -10.79 -29.31
C ALA A 217 -6.90 -9.98 -29.78
N THR A 218 -7.99 -10.66 -30.12
CA THR A 218 -9.25 -10.02 -30.59
C THR A 218 -9.93 -9.19 -29.50
N ASP A 219 -9.75 -9.52 -28.23
CA ASP A 219 -10.34 -8.79 -27.11
C ASP A 219 -9.63 -7.44 -26.84
N TYR A 220 -8.44 -7.26 -27.41
CA TYR A 220 -7.64 -6.04 -27.30
C TYR A 220 -7.75 -5.16 -28.56
N THR A 221 -8.59 -5.53 -29.54
CA THR A 221 -8.87 -4.71 -30.72
C THR A 221 -9.61 -3.44 -30.31
N GLY A 222 -9.19 -2.30 -30.85
CA GLY A 222 -9.74 -0.99 -30.48
C GLY A 222 -8.84 -0.14 -29.60
N LEU A 223 -7.73 -0.69 -29.11
CA LEU A 223 -6.66 0.06 -28.47
C LEU A 223 -5.71 0.52 -29.58
N SER A 224 -6.06 1.62 -30.27
CA SER A 224 -5.42 2.08 -31.51
C SER A 224 -3.93 2.44 -31.39
N TYR A 225 -3.43 2.59 -30.19
CA TYR A 225 -2.03 2.88 -29.89
C TYR A 225 -1.21 1.67 -29.46
N LEU A 226 -1.82 0.50 -29.30
CA LEU A 226 -1.07 -0.72 -29.09
C LEU A 226 -0.53 -1.22 -30.44
N SER A 227 0.76 -1.53 -30.48
CA SER A 227 1.36 -2.17 -31.65
C SER A 227 0.66 -3.51 -31.92
N SER A 228 0.70 -4.01 -33.16
CA SER A 228 0.08 -5.27 -33.59
C SER A 228 0.57 -6.51 -32.83
N ASP A 229 1.55 -6.38 -31.96
CA ASP A 229 2.21 -7.44 -31.22
C ASP A 229 1.61 -7.59 -29.81
N TYR A 230 0.30 -7.91 -29.77
CA TYR A 230 -0.42 -8.14 -28.49
C TYR A 230 -0.04 -9.44 -27.78
N MET A 231 0.69 -10.31 -28.47
CA MET A 231 1.07 -11.61 -27.95
C MET A 231 2.48 -11.55 -27.40
N PHE A 232 2.58 -11.45 -26.09
CA PHE A 232 3.87 -11.52 -25.41
C PHE A 232 3.94 -12.74 -24.50
N LYS A 233 5.16 -13.19 -24.22
CA LYS A 233 5.46 -14.21 -23.24
C LYS A 233 6.74 -13.83 -22.51
N HIS A 234 6.60 -13.48 -21.24
CA HIS A 234 7.72 -13.14 -20.39
C HIS A 234 7.93 -14.19 -19.32
N ILE A 235 9.17 -14.55 -19.09
CA ILE A 235 9.62 -15.42 -18.01
C ILE A 235 10.61 -14.64 -17.13
N PHE A 236 10.59 -14.92 -15.83
CA PHE A 236 11.44 -14.29 -14.83
C PHE A 236 12.57 -15.25 -14.47
N ASP A 237 13.62 -15.30 -15.32
CA ASP A 237 14.66 -16.32 -15.30
C ASP A 237 15.72 -16.07 -14.22
N LYS A 238 16.26 -17.16 -13.64
CA LYS A 238 17.31 -17.18 -12.61
C LYS A 238 18.58 -16.42 -12.99
N GLY A 239 18.90 -16.35 -14.28
CA GLY A 239 20.10 -15.67 -14.79
C GLY A 239 19.97 -14.15 -14.91
N LYS A 240 18.79 -13.58 -14.72
CA LYS A 240 18.57 -12.13 -14.91
C LYS A 240 18.74 -11.38 -13.60
N HIS A 241 19.74 -10.51 -13.55
CA HIS A 241 19.78 -9.44 -12.56
C HIS A 241 18.45 -8.67 -12.60
N LYS A 242 17.87 -8.38 -11.43
CA LYS A 242 16.61 -7.62 -11.29
C LYS A 242 15.34 -8.39 -11.71
N LYS A 243 15.32 -9.71 -11.60
CA LYS A 243 14.10 -10.49 -11.95
C LYS A 243 12.87 -10.09 -11.15
N TYR A 244 13.04 -9.71 -9.87
CA TYR A 244 11.97 -9.23 -9.02
C TYR A 244 11.52 -7.81 -9.40
N ASP A 245 12.44 -6.92 -9.81
CA ASP A 245 12.08 -5.61 -10.36
C ASP A 245 11.21 -5.76 -11.61
N TYR A 246 11.59 -6.67 -12.51
CA TYR A 246 10.80 -6.95 -13.70
C TYR A 246 9.45 -7.57 -13.37
N PHE A 247 9.39 -8.44 -12.38
CA PHE A 247 8.12 -8.98 -11.89
C PHE A 247 7.21 -7.88 -11.35
N LYS A 248 7.75 -6.92 -10.59
CA LYS A 248 6.98 -5.80 -10.03
C LYS A 248 6.39 -4.86 -11.09
N THR A 249 6.97 -4.82 -12.30
CA THR A 249 6.42 -4.07 -13.43
C THR A 249 5.49 -4.90 -14.31
N SER A 250 5.19 -6.12 -13.94
CA SER A 250 4.19 -6.98 -14.59
C SER A 250 2.86 -6.92 -13.86
N GLY A 251 1.75 -7.19 -14.57
CA GLY A 251 0.43 -7.29 -13.93
C GLY A 251 0.32 -8.37 -12.85
N LEU A 252 1.22 -9.37 -12.87
CA LEU A 252 1.22 -10.48 -11.92
C LEU A 252 1.64 -10.07 -10.51
N VAL A 253 2.30 -8.93 -10.33
CA VAL A 253 2.62 -8.43 -8.99
C VAL A 253 1.38 -8.17 -8.17
N ASN A 254 0.28 -7.77 -8.80
CA ASN A 254 -0.98 -7.48 -8.12
C ASN A 254 -1.62 -8.77 -7.57
N GLU A 255 -1.42 -9.90 -8.23
CA GLU A 255 -1.83 -11.21 -7.71
C GLU A 255 -1.00 -11.61 -6.47
N GLU A 256 0.28 -11.26 -6.47
CA GLU A 256 1.16 -11.49 -5.33
C GLU A 256 0.75 -10.64 -4.13
N VAL A 257 0.41 -9.38 -4.35
CA VAL A 257 -0.17 -8.50 -3.32
C VAL A 257 -1.45 -9.11 -2.76
N ASN A 258 -2.36 -9.59 -3.61
CA ASN A 258 -3.62 -10.19 -3.18
C ASN A 258 -3.42 -11.40 -2.26
N ARG A 259 -2.40 -12.23 -2.47
CA ARG A 259 -2.11 -13.39 -1.61
C ARG A 259 -1.81 -12.98 -0.18
N VAL A 260 -1.06 -11.90 0.00
CA VAL A 260 -0.74 -11.37 1.34
C VAL A 260 -1.93 -10.63 1.93
N VAL A 261 -2.67 -9.86 1.14
CA VAL A 261 -3.92 -9.22 1.57
C VAL A 261 -4.91 -10.26 2.09
N GLU A 262 -5.08 -11.38 1.41
CA GLU A 262 -5.94 -12.49 1.81
C GLU A 262 -5.50 -13.09 3.16
N ALA A 263 -4.19 -13.20 3.39
CA ALA A 263 -3.66 -13.63 4.68
C ALA A 263 -4.00 -12.63 5.81
N PHE A 264 -3.94 -11.32 5.56
CA PHE A 264 -4.36 -10.31 6.54
C PHE A 264 -5.85 -10.37 6.85
N LEU A 265 -6.69 -10.51 5.85
CA LEU A 265 -8.14 -10.58 6.03
C LEU A 265 -8.57 -11.86 6.77
N THR A 266 -7.88 -12.97 6.54
CA THR A 266 -8.24 -14.27 7.13
C THR A 266 -7.59 -14.52 8.49
N LYS A 267 -6.31 -14.18 8.64
CA LYS A 267 -5.50 -14.47 9.84
C LYS A 267 -5.21 -13.23 10.70
N GLY A 268 -5.26 -12.04 10.12
CA GLY A 268 -4.96 -10.77 10.79
C GLY A 268 -6.09 -10.22 11.66
N GLU A 269 -7.27 -10.85 11.62
CA GLU A 269 -8.47 -10.45 12.38
C GLU A 269 -8.93 -9.01 12.20
N LEU A 270 -8.64 -8.41 11.02
CA LEU A 270 -9.05 -7.05 10.71
C LEU A 270 -10.58 -6.90 10.68
N GLY A 271 -11.07 -5.77 11.17
CA GLY A 271 -12.50 -5.45 11.20
C GLY A 271 -13.32 -6.21 12.24
N LYS A 272 -12.69 -6.94 13.17
CA LYS A 272 -13.38 -7.71 14.22
C LYS A 272 -13.56 -6.97 15.55
N GLN A 273 -12.89 -5.83 15.72
CA GLN A 273 -12.96 -5.04 16.94
C GLN A 273 -14.01 -3.93 16.88
N MET A 274 -14.18 -3.20 18.01
CA MET A 274 -15.16 -2.12 18.11
C MET A 274 -14.79 -0.91 17.23
N TYR A 275 -13.52 -0.55 17.19
CA TYR A 275 -13.00 0.55 16.41
C TYR A 275 -12.67 0.13 14.97
N PRO A 276 -12.71 1.06 14.00
CA PRO A 276 -12.30 0.77 12.63
C PRO A 276 -10.85 0.31 12.55
N ASP A 277 -10.60 -0.72 11.77
CA ASP A 277 -9.26 -1.05 11.30
C ASP A 277 -9.03 -0.46 9.91
N MET A 278 -7.78 -0.30 9.47
CA MET A 278 -7.42 0.17 8.14
C MET A 278 -6.42 -0.76 7.46
N LEU A 279 -6.72 -1.11 6.22
CA LEU A 279 -5.85 -1.89 5.35
C LEU A 279 -5.57 -1.09 4.08
N ASN A 280 -4.32 -0.67 3.88
CA ASN A 280 -3.88 -0.02 2.66
C ASN A 280 -3.26 -1.04 1.71
N ILE A 281 -3.74 -1.04 0.48
CA ILE A 281 -3.31 -1.96 -0.56
C ILE A 281 -2.77 -1.13 -1.73
N GLY A 282 -1.49 -1.29 -2.01
CA GLY A 282 -0.86 -0.73 -3.18
C GLY A 282 -0.85 -1.74 -4.32
N TYR A 283 -1.29 -1.30 -5.50
CA TYR A 283 -1.14 -2.04 -6.75
C TYR A 283 -0.25 -1.27 -7.71
N SER A 284 0.14 -1.91 -8.80
CA SER A 284 0.95 -1.31 -9.85
C SER A 284 0.34 -1.59 -11.23
N ALA A 285 0.23 -0.55 -12.04
CA ALA A 285 -0.05 -0.62 -13.47
C ALA A 285 1.18 -0.14 -14.29
N ALA A 286 2.37 -0.35 -13.74
CA ALA A 286 3.62 0.08 -14.33
C ALA A 286 3.89 -0.58 -15.69
N ASN A 287 4.58 0.15 -16.56
CA ASN A 287 5.05 -0.38 -17.83
C ASN A 287 6.17 -1.40 -17.62
N TYR A 288 6.07 -2.54 -18.27
CA TYR A 288 7.05 -3.61 -18.13
C TYR A 288 8.46 -3.14 -18.49
N GLN A 289 9.40 -3.31 -17.57
CA GLN A 289 10.79 -2.86 -17.68
C GLN A 289 10.94 -1.34 -17.93
N GLY A 290 9.97 -0.53 -17.58
CA GLY A 290 9.99 0.91 -17.81
C GLY A 290 9.89 1.31 -19.29
N LYS A 291 9.53 0.38 -20.17
CA LYS A 291 9.32 0.68 -21.58
C LYS A 291 7.97 1.39 -21.73
N SER A 292 7.99 2.56 -22.36
CA SER A 292 6.73 3.20 -22.78
C SER A 292 6.01 2.32 -23.81
N ILE A 293 4.71 2.25 -23.69
CA ILE A 293 3.83 1.67 -24.72
C ILE A 293 3.69 2.67 -25.85
#